data_26083f5dbcfdc463b00a701d7516a058
#
_entry.id   26083f5dbcfdc463b00a701d7516a058
#
_cell.length_a   1.000
_cell.length_b   1.000
_cell.length_c   1.000
_cell.angle_alpha   90.00
_cell.angle_beta   90.00
_cell.angle_gamma   90.00
#
_symmetry.space_group_name_H-M   'P 1'
#
loop_
_entity.id
_entity.type
_entity.pdbx_description
1 polymer ?
#
loop_
_entity_poly.entity_id
_entity_poly.type
_entity_poly.pdbx_seq_one_letter_code
_entity_poly.pdbx_strand_id
1 'polypeptide(L)'
;MHIGTNSKRLDISSEINTKKVSERFAEFLKPGDLVCLFGDLGVGKTTFIKYLINYLQKKFQENTTEVSSPTFNILNEYKINNINIHHYDLYRLKDIREIDNLGIYEELKNNITLIEWPEIISKNLKDFISLNFRYENDFDKRSITISTNQENIINEF
;
A
#
# COMPACT_ATOMS: atom_id res chain seq x y z
N MET A 1 -16.47 9.79 3.68
CA MET A 1 -15.23 9.21 3.15
C MET A 1 -15.13 9.50 1.66
N HIS A 2 -14.10 10.17 1.25
CA HIS A 2 -13.90 10.47 -0.16
C HIS A 2 -12.96 9.43 -0.75
N ILE A 3 -13.53 8.43 -1.39
CA ILE A 3 -12.78 7.55 -2.28
C ILE A 3 -12.63 8.31 -3.59
N GLY A 4 -11.45 8.30 -4.17
CA GLY A 4 -11.20 8.98 -5.42
C GLY A 4 -12.21 8.59 -6.49
N THR A 5 -12.59 9.55 -7.30
CA THR A 5 -13.59 9.39 -8.36
C THR A 5 -13.07 8.59 -9.55
N ASN A 6 -11.75 8.48 -9.67
CA ASN A 6 -11.08 7.79 -10.76
C ASN A 6 -10.51 6.45 -10.30
N SER A 7 -10.71 5.41 -11.11
CA SER A 7 -10.19 4.08 -10.81
C SER A 7 -9.67 3.40 -12.08
N LYS A 8 -8.69 2.52 -11.88
CA LYS A 8 -8.10 1.69 -12.92
C LYS A 8 -7.93 0.26 -12.41
N ARG A 9 -8.43 -0.71 -13.18
CA ARG A 9 -8.28 -2.13 -12.87
C ARG A 9 -7.19 -2.74 -13.73
N LEU A 10 -6.30 -3.52 -13.10
CA LEU A 10 -5.15 -4.14 -13.74
C LEU A 10 -5.05 -5.62 -13.37
N ASP A 11 -4.57 -6.43 -14.31
CA ASP A 11 -4.27 -7.84 -14.07
C ASP A 11 -2.94 -7.99 -13.33
N ILE A 12 -2.98 -8.69 -12.21
CA ILE A 12 -1.81 -9.05 -11.40
C ILE A 12 -1.74 -10.55 -11.15
N SER A 13 -2.29 -11.34 -12.06
CA SER A 13 -2.30 -12.82 -11.92
C SER A 13 -0.90 -13.42 -11.91
N SER A 14 0.05 -12.85 -12.63
CA SER A 14 1.45 -13.25 -12.57
C SER A 14 2.25 -12.36 -11.63
N GLU A 15 3.28 -12.93 -11.01
CA GLU A 15 4.19 -12.16 -10.15
C GLU A 15 4.93 -11.07 -10.94
N ILE A 16 5.23 -11.32 -12.21
CA ILE A 16 5.85 -10.32 -13.10
C ILE A 16 4.93 -9.11 -13.27
N ASN A 17 3.64 -9.33 -13.48
CA ASN A 17 2.68 -8.24 -13.60
C ASN A 17 2.52 -7.48 -12.28
N THR A 18 2.47 -8.19 -11.16
CA THR A 18 2.45 -7.56 -9.83
C THR A 18 3.65 -6.63 -9.65
N LYS A 19 4.83 -7.12 -10.00
CA LYS A 19 6.06 -6.34 -9.93
C LYS A 19 5.98 -5.08 -10.80
N LYS A 20 5.57 -5.21 -12.07
CA LYS A 20 5.47 -4.08 -13.01
C LYS A 20 4.50 -3.01 -12.50
N VAL A 21 3.33 -3.41 -12.04
CA VAL A 21 2.33 -2.47 -11.51
C VAL A 21 2.86 -1.78 -10.26
N SER A 22 3.46 -2.54 -9.36
CA SER A 22 4.02 -2.01 -8.12
C SER A 22 5.15 -1.00 -8.35
N GLU A 23 6.06 -1.31 -9.25
CA GLU A 23 7.19 -0.41 -9.58
C GLU A 23 6.70 0.88 -10.24
N ARG A 24 5.72 0.79 -11.14
CA ARG A 24 5.09 1.97 -11.74
C ARG A 24 4.38 2.82 -10.70
N PHE A 25 3.62 2.20 -9.84
CA PHE A 25 2.92 2.88 -8.75
C PHE A 25 3.89 3.62 -7.83
N ALA A 26 5.03 3.01 -7.51
CA ALA A 26 6.05 3.60 -6.67
C ALA A 26 6.58 4.94 -7.19
N GLU A 27 6.60 5.13 -8.52
CA GLU A 27 7.09 6.37 -9.14
C GLU A 27 6.26 7.60 -8.78
N PHE A 28 5.00 7.41 -8.42
CA PHE A 28 4.07 8.51 -8.11
C PHE A 28 3.95 8.81 -6.64
N LEU A 29 4.51 7.97 -5.78
CA LEU A 29 4.41 8.16 -4.34
C LEU A 29 5.34 9.26 -3.85
N LYS A 30 4.81 10.07 -2.94
CA LYS A 30 5.55 11.14 -2.27
C LYS A 30 5.16 11.20 -0.80
N PRO A 31 6.01 11.81 0.04
CA PRO A 31 5.67 12.05 1.45
C PRO A 31 4.30 12.74 1.57
N GLY A 32 3.49 12.23 2.49
CA GLY A 32 2.11 12.65 2.67
C GLY A 32 1.09 11.71 2.03
N ASP A 33 1.51 10.83 1.12
CA ASP A 33 0.61 9.85 0.53
C ASP A 33 0.30 8.73 1.52
N LEU A 34 -0.98 8.41 1.63
CA LEU A 34 -1.52 7.31 2.41
C LEU A 34 -2.15 6.30 1.46
N VAL A 35 -1.67 5.06 1.53
CA VAL A 35 -2.11 3.96 0.67
C VAL A 35 -2.76 2.88 1.54
N CYS A 36 -4.00 2.56 1.25
CA CYS A 36 -4.75 1.50 1.92
C CYS A 36 -4.91 0.30 1.00
N LEU A 37 -4.40 -0.85 1.42
CA LEU A 37 -4.42 -2.09 0.67
C LEU A 37 -5.50 -3.02 1.22
N PHE A 38 -6.56 -3.18 0.46
CA PHE A 38 -7.70 -4.05 0.78
C PHE A 38 -7.58 -5.37 0.01
N GLY A 39 -8.02 -6.44 0.62
CA GLY A 39 -8.07 -7.75 -0.03
C GLY A 39 -7.84 -8.91 0.92
N ASP A 40 -8.22 -10.10 0.48
CA ASP A 40 -8.15 -11.31 1.29
C ASP A 40 -6.70 -11.71 1.60
N LEU A 41 -6.57 -12.56 2.62
CA LEU A 41 -5.30 -13.13 2.99
C LEU A 41 -4.66 -13.86 1.79
N GLY A 42 -3.38 -13.61 1.56
CA GLY A 42 -2.62 -14.27 0.49
C GLY A 42 -2.88 -13.74 -0.92
N VAL A 43 -3.68 -12.69 -1.10
CA VAL A 43 -4.01 -12.16 -2.43
C VAL A 43 -2.87 -11.38 -3.10
N GLY A 44 -1.81 -11.02 -2.34
CA GLY A 44 -0.62 -10.38 -2.89
C GLY A 44 -0.32 -8.98 -2.38
N LYS A 45 -0.96 -8.53 -1.31
CA LYS A 45 -0.73 -7.19 -0.73
C LYS A 45 0.72 -6.97 -0.31
N THR A 46 1.25 -7.89 0.51
CA THR A 46 2.64 -7.78 0.99
C THR A 46 3.65 -7.93 -0.15
N THR A 47 3.38 -8.79 -1.12
CA THR A 47 4.21 -8.95 -2.32
C THR A 47 4.30 -7.65 -3.11
N PHE A 48 3.18 -6.95 -3.26
CA PHE A 48 3.13 -5.65 -3.90
C PHE A 48 4.00 -4.63 -3.17
N ILE A 49 3.87 -4.55 -1.85
CA ILE A 49 4.68 -3.65 -1.01
C ILE A 49 6.18 -3.99 -1.12
N LYS A 50 6.53 -5.26 -1.13
CA LYS A 50 7.91 -5.71 -1.30
C LYS A 50 8.53 -5.14 -2.58
N TYR A 51 7.85 -5.29 -3.71
CA TYR A 51 8.35 -4.77 -4.98
C TYR A 51 8.45 -3.24 -4.99
N LEU A 52 7.47 -2.56 -4.38
CA LEU A 52 7.47 -1.11 -4.25
C LEU A 52 8.70 -0.62 -3.48
N ILE A 53 8.94 -1.19 -2.30
CA ILE A 53 10.06 -0.80 -1.44
C ILE A 53 11.40 -1.15 -2.10
N ASN A 54 11.55 -2.36 -2.61
CA ASN A 54 12.78 -2.78 -3.28
C ASN A 54 13.07 -1.94 -4.53
N TYR A 55 12.04 -1.54 -5.26
CA TYR A 55 12.21 -0.64 -6.40
C TYR A 55 12.76 0.71 -5.97
N LEU A 56 12.21 1.32 -4.94
CA LEU A 56 12.69 2.60 -4.43
C LEU A 56 14.13 2.50 -3.90
N GLN A 57 14.47 1.41 -3.21
CA GLN A 57 15.84 1.18 -2.76
C GLN A 57 16.81 1.14 -3.94
N LYS A 58 16.49 0.38 -4.99
CA LYS A 58 17.32 0.31 -6.19
C LYS A 58 17.44 1.65 -6.91
N LYS A 59 16.33 2.39 -7.00
CA LYS A 59 16.30 3.72 -7.62
C LYS A 59 17.28 4.68 -6.95
N PHE A 60 17.41 4.60 -5.64
CA PHE A 60 18.33 5.42 -4.85
C PHE A 60 19.69 4.75 -4.61
N GLN A 61 19.98 3.66 -5.33
CA GLN A 61 21.26 2.93 -5.24
C GLN A 61 21.54 2.37 -3.85
N GLU A 62 20.51 2.01 -3.13
CA GLU A 62 20.62 1.34 -1.83
C GLU A 62 20.46 -0.18 -1.99
N ASN A 63 20.99 -0.92 -1.02
CA ASN A 63 20.80 -2.36 -0.97
C ASN A 63 19.35 -2.69 -0.68
N THR A 64 18.81 -3.68 -1.40
CA THR A 64 17.45 -4.16 -1.12
C THR A 64 17.39 -4.92 0.19
N THR A 65 16.32 -4.72 0.93
CA THR A 65 16.06 -5.42 2.19
C THR A 65 14.95 -6.44 2.01
N GLU A 66 14.89 -7.40 2.92
CA GLU A 66 13.73 -8.28 2.99
C GLU A 66 12.51 -7.50 3.47
N VAL A 67 11.39 -7.68 2.80
CA VAL A 67 10.12 -7.05 3.15
C VAL A 67 9.09 -8.14 3.44
N SER A 68 8.61 -8.16 4.67
CA SER A 68 7.56 -9.06 5.13
C SER A 68 6.41 -8.28 5.75
N SER A 69 5.26 -8.91 5.91
CA SER A 69 4.15 -8.28 6.61
C SER A 69 4.48 -8.11 8.10
N PRO A 70 4.26 -6.91 8.68
CA PRO A 70 4.45 -6.68 10.11
C PRO A 70 3.25 -7.16 10.93
N THR A 71 2.77 -8.39 10.71
CA THR A 71 1.57 -8.91 11.38
C THR A 71 1.71 -8.87 12.89
N PHE A 72 2.89 -9.20 13.42
CA PHE A 72 3.14 -9.19 14.87
C PHE A 72 3.63 -7.84 15.38
N ASN A 73 4.51 -7.19 14.63
CA ASN A 73 5.08 -5.90 15.00
C ASN A 73 4.15 -4.71 14.72
N ILE A 74 3.14 -4.92 13.88
CA ILE A 74 2.17 -3.92 13.43
C ILE A 74 2.79 -2.88 12.49
N LEU A 75 4.01 -2.45 12.72
CA LEU A 75 4.72 -1.43 11.95
C LEU A 75 6.13 -1.91 11.58
N ASN A 76 6.46 -1.79 10.30
CA ASN A 76 7.83 -1.80 9.78
C ASN A 76 8.14 -0.42 9.21
N GLU A 77 9.33 0.09 9.49
CA GLU A 77 9.79 1.39 9.00
C GLU A 77 10.97 1.19 8.04
N TYR A 78 10.91 1.90 6.91
CA TYR A 78 11.98 1.91 5.92
C TYR A 78 12.41 3.34 5.66
N LYS A 79 13.70 3.60 5.78
CA LYS A 79 14.27 4.88 5.37
C LYS A 79 15.04 4.68 4.08
N ILE A 80 14.59 5.33 3.02
CA ILE A 80 15.18 5.23 1.68
C ILE A 80 15.53 6.65 1.24
N ASN A 81 16.81 6.96 1.17
CA ASN A 81 17.29 8.32 0.96
C ASN A 81 16.62 9.27 1.99
N ASN A 82 15.87 10.25 1.54
CA ASN A 82 15.16 11.18 2.42
C ASN A 82 13.68 10.82 2.60
N ILE A 83 13.27 9.63 2.13
CA ILE A 83 11.88 9.17 2.20
C ILE A 83 11.75 8.18 3.34
N ASN A 84 10.79 8.42 4.24
CA ASN A 84 10.40 7.45 5.24
C ASN A 84 9.12 6.75 4.81
N ILE A 85 9.13 5.43 4.85
CA ILE A 85 7.96 4.60 4.55
C ILE A 85 7.54 3.87 5.81
N HIS A 86 6.30 4.05 6.22
CA HIS A 86 5.68 3.30 7.30
C HIS A 86 4.76 2.25 6.71
N HIS A 87 5.04 1.00 6.99
CA HIS A 87 4.24 -0.15 6.57
C HIS A 87 3.53 -0.74 7.77
N TYR A 88 2.22 -0.56 7.83
CA TYR A 88 1.36 -1.10 8.89
C TYR A 88 0.60 -2.33 8.40
N ASP A 89 0.36 -3.26 9.32
CA ASP A 89 -0.58 -4.36 9.17
C ASP A 89 -1.51 -4.37 10.38
N LEU A 90 -2.78 -4.07 10.15
CA LEU A 90 -3.78 -3.91 11.21
C LEU A 90 -4.66 -5.14 11.42
N TYR A 91 -4.29 -6.28 10.80
CA TYR A 91 -5.09 -7.51 10.84
C TYR A 91 -5.44 -7.97 12.27
N ARG A 92 -4.52 -7.84 13.19
CA ARG A 92 -4.70 -8.30 14.58
C ARG A 92 -5.45 -7.33 15.47
N LEU A 93 -5.59 -6.07 15.04
CA LEU A 93 -6.25 -5.05 15.85
C LEU A 93 -7.77 -5.22 15.76
N LYS A 94 -8.42 -5.18 16.91
CA LYS A 94 -9.87 -5.38 17.04
C LYS A 94 -10.61 -4.11 17.44
N ASP A 95 -9.90 -3.15 18.03
CA ASP A 95 -10.49 -1.94 18.60
C ASP A 95 -9.82 -0.70 18.00
N ILE A 96 -10.62 0.25 17.54
CA ILE A 96 -10.13 1.51 16.98
C ILE A 96 -9.25 2.28 18.00
N ARG A 97 -9.46 2.09 19.28
CA ARG A 97 -8.66 2.74 20.33
C ARG A 97 -7.21 2.27 20.33
N GLU A 98 -6.92 1.07 19.86
CA GLU A 98 -5.57 0.58 19.71
C GLU A 98 -4.79 1.38 18.65
N ILE A 99 -5.49 1.91 17.65
CA ILE A 99 -4.91 2.74 16.59
C ILE A 99 -4.34 4.05 17.13
N ASP A 100 -5.02 4.65 18.11
CA ASP A 100 -4.58 5.93 18.69
C ASP A 100 -3.19 5.83 19.32
N ASN A 101 -2.84 4.64 19.81
CA ASN A 101 -1.53 4.39 20.42
C ASN A 101 -0.40 4.19 19.38
N LEU A 102 -0.74 4.03 18.10
CA LEU A 102 0.25 3.81 17.03
C LEU A 102 0.82 5.11 16.46
N GLY A 103 0.18 6.24 16.70
CA GLY A 103 0.63 7.53 16.16
C GLY A 103 0.52 7.67 14.65
N ILE A 104 -0.35 6.89 13.99
CA ILE A 104 -0.49 6.89 12.53
C ILE A 104 -0.81 8.28 12.01
N TYR A 105 -1.78 8.94 12.62
CA TYR A 105 -2.30 10.23 12.13
C TYR A 105 -1.28 11.36 12.24
N GLU A 106 -0.45 11.35 13.25
CA GLU A 106 0.53 12.39 13.52
C GLU A 106 1.68 12.38 12.50
N GLU A 107 1.96 11.22 11.93
CA GLU A 107 3.11 11.01 11.05
C GLU A 107 2.77 11.04 9.56
N LEU A 108 1.49 11.14 9.19
CA LEU A 108 1.05 11.03 7.79
C LEU A 108 1.71 12.04 6.85
N LYS A 109 1.93 13.27 7.31
CA LYS A 109 2.45 14.35 6.46
C LYS A 109 3.90 14.13 6.02
N ASN A 110 4.68 13.46 6.85
CA ASN A 110 6.12 13.34 6.68
C ASN A 110 6.52 12.02 6.00
N ASN A 111 5.63 11.06 5.93
CA ASN A 111 5.93 9.72 5.49
C ASN A 111 5.05 9.29 4.34
N ILE A 112 5.52 8.30 3.59
CA ILE A 112 4.65 7.46 2.77
C ILE A 112 4.11 6.38 3.71
N THR A 113 2.80 6.27 3.83
CA THR A 113 2.16 5.32 4.74
C THR A 113 1.41 4.27 3.96
N LEU A 114 1.76 3.01 4.15
CA LEU A 114 1.15 1.85 3.51
C LEU A 114 0.46 1.02 4.59
N ILE A 115 -0.83 0.77 4.44
CA ILE A 115 -1.63 0.05 5.45
C ILE A 115 -2.29 -1.17 4.83
N GLU A 116 -1.91 -2.36 5.30
CA GLU A 116 -2.64 -3.60 5.04
C GLU A 116 -3.74 -3.76 6.08
N TRP A 117 -4.87 -4.33 5.67
CA TRP A 117 -6.04 -4.52 6.51
C TRP A 117 -6.55 -3.20 7.13
N PRO A 118 -6.83 -2.19 6.29
CA PRO A 118 -7.19 -0.85 6.77
C PRO A 118 -8.65 -0.71 7.24
N GLU A 119 -9.43 -1.77 7.21
CA GLU A 119 -10.89 -1.73 7.44
C GLU A 119 -11.26 -1.08 8.76
N ILE A 120 -10.45 -1.30 9.80
CA ILE A 120 -10.72 -0.75 11.14
C ILE A 120 -10.63 0.78 11.17
N ILE A 121 -9.83 1.39 10.29
CA ILE A 121 -9.61 2.84 10.29
C ILE A 121 -10.11 3.54 9.03
N SER A 122 -10.40 2.80 7.96
CA SER A 122 -10.67 3.41 6.64
C SER A 122 -11.84 4.39 6.65
N LYS A 123 -12.84 4.17 7.50
CA LYS A 123 -13.99 5.06 7.64
C LYS A 123 -13.62 6.43 8.21
N ASN A 124 -12.53 6.52 8.95
CA ASN A 124 -12.07 7.74 9.60
C ASN A 124 -10.98 8.47 8.80
N LEU A 125 -10.54 7.87 7.70
CA LEU A 125 -9.54 8.47 6.81
C LEU A 125 -10.23 9.30 5.74
N LYS A 126 -9.65 10.47 5.42
CA LYS A 126 -10.21 11.37 4.42
C LYS A 126 -9.63 11.12 3.03
N ASP A 127 -8.38 11.37 2.84
CA ASP A 127 -7.75 11.27 1.52
C ASP A 127 -6.73 10.14 1.50
N PHE A 128 -7.07 9.06 0.82
CA PHE A 128 -6.14 7.95 0.66
C PHE A 128 -6.25 7.33 -0.73
N ILE A 129 -5.15 6.75 -1.17
CA ILE A 129 -5.12 5.93 -2.37
C ILE A 129 -5.58 4.53 -1.97
N SER A 130 -6.58 4.01 -2.65
CA SER A 130 -7.11 2.67 -2.38
C SER A 130 -6.56 1.69 -3.41
N LEU A 131 -5.98 0.60 -2.92
CA LEU A 131 -5.57 -0.55 -3.72
C LEU A 131 -6.44 -1.73 -3.30
N ASN A 132 -7.36 -2.13 -4.16
CA ASN A 132 -8.25 -3.26 -3.93
C ASN A 132 -7.77 -4.48 -4.70
N PHE A 133 -7.29 -5.47 -3.97
CA PHE A 133 -6.84 -6.75 -4.50
C PHE A 133 -7.98 -7.75 -4.49
N ARG A 134 -8.19 -8.48 -5.58
CA ARG A 134 -9.25 -9.47 -5.67
C ARG A 134 -8.76 -10.72 -6.39
N TYR A 135 -9.22 -11.88 -5.88
CA TYR A 135 -9.26 -13.09 -6.68
C TYR A 135 -10.42 -12.95 -7.68
N GLU A 136 -10.16 -13.28 -8.93
CA GLU A 136 -11.20 -13.35 -9.95
C GLU A 136 -11.96 -14.68 -9.84
N ASN A 137 -12.74 -15.05 -10.86
CA ASN A 137 -13.56 -16.28 -10.87
C ASN A 137 -12.74 -17.55 -10.64
N ASP A 138 -11.44 -17.45 -10.84
CA ASP A 138 -10.46 -18.51 -10.66
C ASP A 138 -9.39 -18.00 -9.70
N PHE A 139 -9.00 -18.79 -8.69
CA PHE A 139 -7.97 -18.40 -7.73
C PHE A 139 -6.60 -18.14 -8.35
N ASP A 140 -6.36 -18.65 -9.56
CA ASP A 140 -5.15 -18.38 -10.32
C ASP A 140 -5.13 -16.95 -10.92
N LYS A 141 -6.28 -16.30 -10.99
CA LYS A 141 -6.43 -14.97 -11.56
C LYS A 141 -6.68 -13.95 -10.46
N ARG A 142 -5.92 -12.85 -10.53
CA ARG A 142 -6.01 -11.77 -9.56
C ARG A 142 -6.00 -10.43 -10.26
N SER A 143 -6.70 -9.48 -9.69
CA SER A 143 -6.69 -8.09 -10.15
C SER A 143 -6.42 -7.13 -9.01
N ILE A 144 -5.94 -5.96 -9.37
CA ILE A 144 -5.84 -4.80 -8.48
C ILE A 144 -6.66 -3.67 -9.10
N THR A 145 -7.44 -2.98 -8.27
CA THR A 145 -8.11 -1.75 -8.67
C THR A 145 -7.49 -0.60 -7.88
N ILE A 146 -6.89 0.33 -8.59
CA ILE A 146 -6.31 1.55 -8.02
C ILE A 146 -7.38 2.62 -8.08
N SER A 147 -7.72 3.23 -6.95
CA SER A 147 -8.68 4.32 -6.86
C SER A 147 -8.07 5.50 -6.10
N THR A 148 -8.10 6.68 -6.72
CA THR A 148 -7.52 7.88 -6.15
C THR A 148 -8.10 9.13 -6.80
N ASN A 149 -8.04 10.26 -6.10
CA ASN A 149 -8.33 11.58 -6.67
C ASN A 149 -7.11 12.21 -7.34
N GLN A 150 -5.95 11.56 -7.30
CA GLN A 150 -4.74 12.02 -7.98
C GLN A 150 -4.74 11.55 -9.44
N GLU A 151 -5.15 12.42 -10.36
CA GLU A 151 -5.28 12.07 -11.79
C GLU A 151 -3.96 11.61 -12.41
N ASN A 152 -2.84 12.17 -11.98
CA ASN A 152 -1.52 11.80 -12.47
C ASN A 152 -1.21 10.30 -12.25
N ILE A 153 -1.73 9.70 -11.19
CA ILE A 153 -1.55 8.27 -10.93
C ILE A 153 -2.40 7.45 -11.90
N ILE A 154 -3.67 7.80 -12.07
CA ILE A 154 -4.60 7.02 -12.88
C ILE A 154 -4.24 7.08 -14.36
N ASN A 155 -3.79 8.23 -14.85
CA ASN A 155 -3.47 8.43 -16.26
C ASN A 155 -2.26 7.64 -16.74
N GLU A 156 -1.44 7.13 -15.82
CA GLU A 156 -0.24 6.34 -16.16
C GLU A 156 -0.52 4.84 -16.28
N PHE A 157 -1.68 4.39 -15.92
CA PHE A 157 -2.13 3.02 -16.07
C PHE A 157 -3.23 2.92 -17.11
#